data_0de6afa434cf7278ed1ea1e351a3d1c1
#
_entry.id   0de6afa434cf7278ed1ea1e351a3d1c1
#
_cell.length_a   1.000
_cell.length_b   1.000
_cell.length_c   1.000
_cell.angle_alpha   90.00
_cell.angle_beta   90.00
_cell.angle_gamma   90.00
#
_symmetry.space_group_name_H-M   'P 1'
#
loop_
_entity.id
_entity.type
_entity.pdbx_description
1 polymer ?
#
loop_
_entity_poly.entity_id
_entity_poly.type
_entity_poly.pdbx_seq_one_letter_code
_entity_poly.pdbx_strand_id
1 'polypeptide(L)'
;MLSDVTNMHKGWTTGLPGDEDLPTAYGAALKEHNGTYGISSIYVAIETMLNDNNGMAAIANEVGTAKIADPVNAWNSGDKEGGVLAVESWYSWNSLTDYVDNIVSIKNCYLGGRNGEYNEAESLSALVKIINPTLDQLIRQQIEDTMDAINDIPKPFRNNLGASVEIKKAQNACAYLNTGLGLVRGKLASN
;
A
#
# COMPACT_ATOMS: atom_id res chain seq x y z
N MET A 1 -17.75 -9.94 -11.44
CA MET A 1 -17.56 -8.70 -10.62
C MET A 1 -18.31 -8.74 -9.29
N LEU A 2 -19.69 -8.77 -9.20
CA LEU A 2 -20.38 -8.82 -7.90
C LEU A 2 -20.05 -10.07 -7.09
N SER A 3 -19.99 -11.24 -7.72
CA SER A 3 -19.57 -12.50 -7.09
C SER A 3 -18.16 -12.43 -6.51
N ASP A 4 -17.22 -11.82 -7.25
CA ASP A 4 -15.82 -11.76 -6.86
C ASP A 4 -15.62 -10.85 -5.64
N VAL A 5 -16.28 -9.68 -5.63
CA VAL A 5 -16.29 -8.78 -4.46
C VAL A 5 -16.96 -9.45 -3.25
N THR A 6 -18.04 -10.21 -3.47
CA THR A 6 -18.70 -10.97 -2.40
C THR A 6 -17.79 -12.06 -1.85
N ASN A 7 -17.08 -12.78 -2.70
CA ASN A 7 -16.13 -13.82 -2.28
C ASN A 7 -14.93 -13.23 -1.54
N MET A 8 -14.38 -12.10 -2.03
CA MET A 8 -13.34 -11.38 -1.32
C MET A 8 -13.80 -10.97 0.09
N HIS A 9 -14.96 -10.36 0.21
CA HIS A 9 -15.54 -10.00 1.52
C HIS A 9 -15.70 -11.21 2.44
N LYS A 10 -16.23 -12.33 1.90
CA LYS A 10 -16.36 -13.58 2.68
C LYS A 10 -15.00 -14.14 3.09
N GLY A 11 -14.01 -14.16 2.20
CA GLY A 11 -12.66 -14.61 2.53
C GLY A 11 -12.08 -13.88 3.75
N TRP A 12 -12.38 -12.60 3.90
CA TRP A 12 -11.96 -11.80 5.04
C TRP A 12 -12.81 -12.01 6.30
N THR A 13 -14.11 -12.23 6.18
CA THR A 13 -15.06 -12.14 7.30
C THR A 13 -15.58 -13.47 7.82
N THR A 14 -15.85 -14.43 6.92
CA THR A 14 -16.47 -15.71 7.28
C THR A 14 -15.72 -16.93 6.75
N GLY A 15 -14.78 -16.73 5.85
CA GLY A 15 -14.17 -17.78 5.05
C GLY A 15 -15.07 -18.23 3.88
N LEU A 16 -14.52 -19.10 3.07
CA LEU A 16 -15.17 -19.73 1.92
C LEU A 16 -15.18 -21.26 2.15
N PRO A 17 -16.18 -21.84 2.82
CA PRO A 17 -16.21 -23.28 3.10
C PRO A 17 -16.11 -24.09 1.81
N GLY A 18 -15.12 -24.98 1.74
CA GLY A 18 -14.82 -25.80 0.55
C GLY A 18 -13.80 -25.18 -0.40
N ASP A 19 -13.34 -23.96 -0.17
CA ASP A 19 -12.19 -23.36 -0.84
C ASP A 19 -10.91 -23.84 -0.13
N GLU A 20 -9.89 -24.26 -0.91
CA GLU A 20 -8.65 -24.81 -0.34
C GLU A 20 -7.76 -23.71 0.24
N ASP A 21 -7.84 -22.50 -0.32
CA ASP A 21 -6.97 -21.36 0.06
C ASP A 21 -7.57 -20.55 1.22
N LEU A 22 -8.88 -20.38 1.26
CA LEU A 22 -9.57 -19.53 2.24
C LEU A 22 -10.75 -20.26 2.95
N PRO A 23 -10.56 -21.46 3.53
CA PRO A 23 -11.62 -22.21 4.18
C PRO A 23 -12.18 -21.50 5.43
N THR A 24 -11.38 -20.64 6.07
CA THR A 24 -11.75 -19.83 7.25
C THR A 24 -11.45 -18.35 7.00
N ALA A 25 -12.03 -17.48 7.84
CA ALA A 25 -11.83 -16.03 7.69
C ALA A 25 -10.38 -15.59 7.87
N TYR A 26 -9.79 -14.96 6.86
CA TYR A 26 -8.42 -14.45 6.94
C TYR A 26 -8.26 -13.36 8.01
N GLY A 27 -9.27 -12.49 8.18
CA GLY A 27 -9.28 -11.48 9.23
C GLY A 27 -9.29 -12.08 10.64
N ALA A 28 -9.92 -13.24 10.84
CA ALA A 28 -9.86 -13.98 12.11
C ALA A 28 -8.45 -14.54 12.35
N ALA A 29 -7.81 -15.11 11.32
CA ALA A 29 -6.44 -15.62 11.44
C ALA A 29 -5.43 -14.54 11.83
N LEU A 30 -5.54 -13.33 11.25
CA LEU A 30 -4.73 -12.17 11.64
C LEU A 30 -4.98 -11.75 13.10
N LYS A 31 -6.24 -11.80 13.56
CA LYS A 31 -6.61 -11.40 14.91
C LYS A 31 -6.21 -12.43 15.97
N GLU A 32 -6.40 -13.71 15.67
CA GLU A 32 -6.16 -14.82 16.61
C GLU A 32 -4.72 -15.32 16.60
N HIS A 33 -3.99 -15.10 15.50
CA HIS A 33 -2.60 -15.51 15.26
C HIS A 33 -2.27 -16.92 15.80
N ASN A 34 -3.19 -17.86 15.54
CA ASN A 34 -3.19 -19.22 16.07
C ASN A 34 -2.52 -20.27 15.15
N GLY A 35 -1.81 -19.82 14.12
CA GLY A 35 -1.13 -20.68 13.13
C GLY A 35 -1.91 -20.87 11.81
N THR A 36 -3.18 -20.46 11.75
CA THR A 36 -3.96 -20.49 10.51
C THR A 36 -3.28 -19.60 9.46
N TYR A 37 -3.17 -20.06 8.21
CA TYR A 37 -2.43 -19.41 7.13
C TYR A 37 -0.97 -19.07 7.46
N GLY A 38 -0.34 -19.82 8.38
CA GLY A 38 1.03 -19.56 8.81
C GLY A 38 1.17 -18.39 9.80
N ILE A 39 0.07 -17.74 10.19
CA ILE A 39 0.07 -16.62 11.13
C ILE A 39 0.09 -17.16 12.55
N SER A 40 1.30 -17.44 13.08
CA SER A 40 1.51 -18.17 14.33
C SER A 40 1.78 -17.28 15.55
N SER A 41 1.84 -15.96 15.36
CA SER A 41 2.07 -14.99 16.43
C SER A 41 1.63 -13.61 16.02
N ILE A 42 1.46 -12.70 16.99
CA ILE A 42 1.18 -11.30 16.73
C ILE A 42 2.29 -10.64 15.87
N TYR A 43 3.53 -11.05 16.07
CA TYR A 43 4.64 -10.56 15.25
C TYR A 43 4.46 -10.96 13.79
N VAL A 44 4.11 -12.23 13.50
CA VAL A 44 3.87 -12.70 12.13
C VAL A 44 2.65 -11.99 11.52
N ALA A 45 1.60 -11.72 12.30
CA ALA A 45 0.45 -10.95 11.83
C ALA A 45 0.85 -9.52 11.40
N ILE A 46 1.63 -8.82 12.23
CA ILE A 46 2.14 -7.49 11.93
C ILE A 46 3.12 -7.52 10.75
N GLU A 47 4.01 -8.51 10.69
CA GLU A 47 4.94 -8.73 9.58
C GLU A 47 4.18 -8.90 8.25
N THR A 48 3.09 -9.66 8.25
CA THR A 48 2.23 -9.85 7.07
C THR A 48 1.65 -8.52 6.58
N MET A 49 1.29 -7.61 7.49
CA MET A 49 0.78 -6.28 7.13
C MET A 49 1.86 -5.34 6.59
N LEU A 50 3.11 -5.48 7.05
CA LEU A 50 4.20 -4.54 6.75
C LEU A 50 5.08 -4.96 5.59
N ASN A 51 5.16 -6.26 5.24
CA ASN A 51 6.22 -6.83 4.41
C ASN A 51 6.31 -6.26 2.99
N ASP A 52 7.45 -6.55 2.33
CA ASP A 52 7.81 -6.04 1.01
C ASP A 52 7.22 -6.86 -0.15
N ASN A 53 6.54 -7.98 0.13
CA ASN A 53 6.00 -8.85 -0.91
C ASN A 53 4.54 -8.54 -1.23
N ASN A 54 3.71 -8.38 -0.19
CA ASN A 54 2.26 -8.20 -0.32
C ASN A 54 1.64 -7.36 0.81
N GLY A 55 2.45 -6.74 1.64
CA GLY A 55 2.04 -5.81 2.69
C GLY A 55 2.12 -4.34 2.26
N MET A 56 2.02 -3.43 3.23
CA MET A 56 2.04 -1.98 2.99
C MET A 56 3.30 -1.51 2.27
N ALA A 57 4.48 -2.09 2.59
CA ALA A 57 5.72 -1.73 1.92
C ALA A 57 5.71 -2.14 0.44
N ALA A 58 5.13 -3.31 0.11
CA ALA A 58 4.95 -3.73 -1.27
C ALA A 58 4.07 -2.76 -2.06
N ILE A 59 2.96 -2.31 -1.48
CA ILE A 59 2.06 -1.32 -2.13
C ILE A 59 2.83 -0.03 -2.44
N ALA A 60 3.56 0.53 -1.47
CA ALA A 60 4.34 1.75 -1.69
C ALA A 60 5.39 1.56 -2.79
N ASN A 61 6.10 0.42 -2.80
CA ASN A 61 7.07 0.09 -3.84
C ASN A 61 6.41 -0.04 -5.21
N GLU A 62 5.31 -0.77 -5.32
CA GLU A 62 4.59 -1.00 -6.58
C GLU A 62 4.13 0.32 -7.20
N VAL A 63 3.56 1.23 -6.41
CA VAL A 63 3.13 2.55 -6.90
C VAL A 63 4.33 3.33 -7.47
N GLY A 64 5.46 3.36 -6.78
CA GLY A 64 6.64 4.10 -7.22
C GLY A 64 7.35 3.49 -8.44
N THR A 65 7.34 2.16 -8.55
CA THR A 65 8.05 1.40 -9.60
C THR A 65 7.12 1.00 -10.75
N ALA A 66 6.31 -0.04 -10.58
CA ALA A 66 5.51 -0.59 -11.66
C ALA A 66 4.47 0.41 -12.20
N LYS A 67 3.79 1.14 -11.31
CA LYS A 67 2.69 2.03 -11.73
C LYS A 67 3.18 3.39 -12.27
N ILE A 68 4.22 3.97 -11.67
CA ILE A 68 4.76 5.27 -12.08
C ILE A 68 6.02 5.11 -12.94
N ALA A 69 7.04 4.34 -12.49
CA ALA A 69 8.32 4.32 -13.18
C ALA A 69 8.28 3.55 -14.50
N ASP A 70 7.59 2.42 -14.60
CA ASP A 70 7.62 1.60 -15.83
C ASP A 70 7.05 2.33 -17.05
N PRO A 71 5.86 2.98 -17.02
CA PRO A 71 5.38 3.80 -18.13
C PRO A 71 6.35 4.93 -18.51
N VAL A 72 6.94 5.58 -17.51
CA VAL A 72 7.87 6.70 -17.70
C VAL A 72 9.20 6.22 -18.30
N ASN A 73 9.70 5.07 -17.89
CA ASN A 73 10.92 4.47 -18.43
C ASN A 73 10.75 4.10 -19.91
N ALA A 74 9.61 3.46 -20.28
CA ALA A 74 9.28 3.20 -21.65
C ALA A 74 9.21 4.50 -22.48
N TRP A 75 8.50 5.52 -21.97
CA TRP A 75 8.43 6.83 -22.59
C TRP A 75 9.81 7.46 -22.81
N ASN A 76 10.69 7.43 -21.81
CA ASN A 76 12.03 8.02 -21.87
C ASN A 76 13.01 7.24 -22.76
N SER A 77 12.82 5.93 -22.91
CA SER A 77 13.61 5.10 -23.84
C SER A 77 13.25 5.30 -25.31
N GLY A 78 12.21 6.10 -25.62
CA GLY A 78 11.73 6.38 -26.97
C GLY A 78 10.47 5.59 -27.35
N ASP A 79 10.06 4.61 -26.58
CA ASP A 79 8.79 3.89 -26.76
C ASP A 79 7.63 4.72 -26.18
N LYS A 80 7.26 5.77 -26.92
CA LYS A 80 6.19 6.69 -26.49
C LYS A 80 4.82 6.02 -26.43
N GLU A 81 4.52 5.17 -27.38
CA GLU A 81 3.26 4.44 -27.45
C GLU A 81 3.18 3.39 -26.34
N GLY A 82 4.22 2.58 -26.15
CA GLY A 82 4.29 1.60 -25.08
C GLY A 82 4.19 2.24 -23.69
N GLY A 83 4.86 3.38 -23.47
CA GLY A 83 4.74 4.13 -22.22
C GLY A 83 3.31 4.59 -21.93
N VAL A 84 2.60 5.13 -22.93
CA VAL A 84 1.21 5.56 -22.77
C VAL A 84 0.27 4.37 -22.52
N LEU A 85 0.46 3.25 -23.22
CA LEU A 85 -0.37 2.06 -23.09
C LEU A 85 -0.11 1.28 -21.78
N ALA A 86 1.08 1.44 -21.19
CA ALA A 86 1.44 0.81 -19.90
C ALA A 86 0.79 1.50 -18.68
N VAL A 87 0.19 2.69 -18.84
CA VAL A 87 -0.47 3.40 -17.74
C VAL A 87 -1.74 2.67 -17.32
N GLU A 88 -1.87 2.37 -16.02
CA GLU A 88 -3.12 1.80 -15.46
C GLU A 88 -4.32 2.74 -15.63
N SER A 89 -5.52 2.18 -15.50
CA SER A 89 -6.79 2.93 -15.61
C SER A 89 -6.90 3.74 -16.90
N TRP A 90 -6.36 3.16 -17.96
CA TRP A 90 -6.17 3.83 -19.25
C TRP A 90 -7.46 4.41 -19.84
N TYR A 91 -8.57 3.67 -19.70
CA TYR A 91 -9.88 4.10 -20.23
C TYR A 91 -10.56 5.16 -19.37
N SER A 92 -10.42 5.10 -18.06
CA SER A 92 -11.05 6.04 -17.11
C SER A 92 -10.25 7.32 -16.92
N TRP A 93 -8.96 7.35 -17.30
CA TRP A 93 -8.01 8.45 -17.08
C TRP A 93 -7.75 8.75 -15.59
N ASN A 94 -7.99 7.77 -14.72
CA ASN A 94 -8.03 7.96 -13.27
C ASN A 94 -6.76 7.50 -12.54
N SER A 95 -5.70 7.15 -13.29
CA SER A 95 -4.48 6.53 -12.75
C SER A 95 -3.95 7.20 -11.47
N LEU A 96 -3.79 8.54 -11.47
CA LEU A 96 -3.23 9.23 -10.30
C LEU A 96 -4.14 9.17 -9.08
N THR A 97 -5.45 9.16 -9.26
CA THR A 97 -6.41 8.96 -8.16
C THR A 97 -6.28 7.55 -7.60
N ASP A 98 -6.20 6.54 -8.49
CA ASP A 98 -6.04 5.15 -8.09
C ASP A 98 -4.71 4.93 -7.35
N TYR A 99 -3.63 5.62 -7.76
CA TYR A 99 -2.33 5.56 -7.07
C TYR A 99 -2.38 6.23 -5.68
N VAL A 100 -3.09 7.35 -5.55
CA VAL A 100 -3.34 7.97 -4.24
C VAL A 100 -4.17 7.04 -3.36
N ASP A 101 -5.19 6.36 -3.90
CA ASP A 101 -6.03 5.41 -3.16
C ASP A 101 -5.22 4.19 -2.66
N ASN A 102 -4.20 3.76 -3.41
CA ASN A 102 -3.24 2.76 -2.90
C ASN A 102 -2.51 3.28 -1.64
N ILE A 103 -2.06 4.54 -1.62
CA ILE A 103 -1.41 5.12 -0.43
C ILE A 103 -2.42 5.35 0.70
N VAL A 104 -3.67 5.73 0.39
CA VAL A 104 -4.77 5.80 1.37
C VAL A 104 -5.01 4.43 2.01
N SER A 105 -4.88 3.32 1.28
CA SER A 105 -4.99 1.98 1.87
C SER A 105 -3.90 1.71 2.91
N ILE A 106 -2.65 2.16 2.67
CA ILE A 106 -1.57 2.13 3.65
C ILE A 106 -1.92 2.98 4.88
N LYS A 107 -2.40 4.20 4.67
CA LYS A 107 -2.86 5.10 5.75
C LYS A 107 -3.93 4.44 6.62
N ASN A 108 -4.94 3.86 5.98
CA ASN A 108 -6.04 3.17 6.66
C ASN A 108 -5.55 2.00 7.52
N CYS A 109 -4.65 1.19 6.99
CA CYS A 109 -4.05 0.07 7.71
C CYS A 109 -3.17 0.54 8.87
N TYR A 110 -2.34 1.56 8.66
CA TYR A 110 -1.42 2.09 9.66
C TYR A 110 -2.14 2.79 10.82
N LEU A 111 -3.22 3.55 10.53
CA LEU A 111 -3.99 4.31 11.51
C LEU A 111 -5.18 3.55 12.11
N GLY A 112 -5.48 2.34 11.63
CA GLY A 112 -6.53 1.47 12.17
C GLY A 112 -7.95 1.94 11.84
N GLY A 113 -8.23 2.25 10.58
CA GLY A 113 -9.56 2.68 10.16
C GLY A 113 -9.64 3.04 8.69
N ARG A 114 -10.68 3.77 8.30
CA ARG A 114 -10.86 4.25 6.91
C ARG A 114 -11.69 5.52 6.89
N ASN A 115 -11.58 6.28 5.79
CA ASN A 115 -12.41 7.47 5.54
C ASN A 115 -12.34 8.54 6.64
N GLY A 116 -11.18 8.64 7.34
CA GLY A 116 -10.99 9.57 8.44
C GLY A 116 -11.56 9.10 9.80
N GLU A 117 -12.20 7.93 9.85
CA GLU A 117 -12.69 7.31 11.08
C GLU A 117 -11.64 6.29 11.56
N TYR A 118 -10.63 6.77 12.28
CA TYR A 118 -9.51 5.97 12.75
C TYR A 118 -9.63 5.63 14.23
N ASN A 119 -9.43 4.36 14.58
CA ASN A 119 -9.21 3.92 15.95
C ASN A 119 -7.71 3.99 16.29
N GLU A 120 -7.20 5.21 16.37
CA GLU A 120 -5.77 5.42 16.55
C GLU A 120 -5.20 4.80 17.84
N ALA A 121 -6.03 4.60 18.87
CA ALA A 121 -5.60 3.97 20.12
C ALA A 121 -5.28 2.48 19.98
N GLU A 122 -5.89 1.80 19.00
CA GLU A 122 -5.73 0.36 18.73
C GLU A 122 -5.14 0.13 17.33
N SER A 123 -4.24 1.01 16.89
CA SER A 123 -3.63 0.99 15.56
C SER A 123 -2.17 0.54 15.61
N LEU A 124 -1.64 0.20 14.43
CA LEU A 124 -0.20 -0.04 14.27
C LEU A 124 0.61 1.22 14.63
N SER A 125 0.11 2.40 14.30
CA SER A 125 0.69 3.68 14.70
C SER A 125 0.81 3.84 16.22
N ALA A 126 -0.21 3.44 17.00
CA ALA A 126 -0.13 3.49 18.48
C ALA A 126 1.00 2.59 18.98
N LEU A 127 1.14 1.39 18.45
CA LEU A 127 2.22 0.47 18.81
C LEU A 127 3.59 1.07 18.47
N VAL A 128 3.77 1.57 17.25
CA VAL A 128 5.03 2.20 16.81
C VAL A 128 5.35 3.42 17.66
N LYS A 129 4.38 4.25 18.01
CA LYS A 129 4.54 5.43 18.86
C LYS A 129 5.04 5.10 20.27
N ILE A 130 4.62 3.96 20.84
CA ILE A 130 5.13 3.49 22.15
C ILE A 130 6.62 3.13 22.05
N ILE A 131 7.02 2.47 20.96
CA ILE A 131 8.39 1.98 20.76
C ILE A 131 9.33 3.10 20.30
N ASN A 132 8.87 3.92 19.35
CA ASN A 132 9.64 5.00 18.74
C ASN A 132 8.71 6.12 18.23
N PRO A 133 8.40 7.14 19.04
CA PRO A 133 7.51 8.23 18.64
C PRO A 133 7.97 9.01 17.39
N THR A 134 9.29 9.15 17.23
CA THR A 134 9.86 9.86 16.06
C THR A 134 9.63 9.07 14.78
N LEU A 135 9.72 7.74 14.84
CA LEU A 135 9.45 6.87 13.69
C LEU A 135 7.96 6.91 13.33
N ASP A 136 7.05 6.90 14.32
CA ASP A 136 5.62 7.06 14.06
C ASP A 136 5.31 8.37 13.32
N GLN A 137 5.86 9.49 13.81
CA GLN A 137 5.70 10.79 13.16
C GLN A 137 6.25 10.79 11.73
N LEU A 138 7.42 10.16 11.51
CA LEU A 138 8.02 10.03 10.18
C LEU A 138 7.10 9.28 9.23
N ILE A 139 6.55 8.12 9.63
CA ILE A 139 5.66 7.33 8.76
C ILE A 139 4.39 8.11 8.42
N ARG A 140 3.77 8.74 9.42
CA ARG A 140 2.58 9.59 9.19
C ARG A 140 2.87 10.69 8.17
N GLN A 141 4.01 11.37 8.30
CA GLN A 141 4.39 12.43 7.36
C GLN A 141 4.69 11.86 5.96
N GLN A 142 5.43 10.74 5.87
CA GLN A 142 5.73 10.10 4.59
C GLN A 142 4.48 9.65 3.83
N ILE A 143 3.43 9.21 4.53
CA ILE A 143 2.14 8.86 3.92
C ILE A 143 1.52 10.10 3.26
N GLU A 144 1.42 11.22 3.98
CA GLU A 144 0.87 12.47 3.43
C GLU A 144 1.73 13.01 2.29
N ASP A 145 3.05 13.09 2.48
CA ASP A 145 3.98 13.56 1.45
C ASP A 145 3.91 12.73 0.17
N THR A 146 3.64 11.43 0.28
CA THR A 146 3.52 10.54 -0.88
C THR A 146 2.23 10.81 -1.64
N MET A 147 1.11 10.99 -0.95
CA MET A 147 -0.16 11.35 -1.58
C MET A 147 -0.07 12.71 -2.27
N ASP A 148 0.54 13.70 -1.63
CA ASP A 148 0.73 15.04 -2.18
C ASP A 148 1.64 15.00 -3.41
N ALA A 149 2.76 14.27 -3.35
CA ALA A 149 3.68 14.14 -4.47
C ALA A 149 3.04 13.48 -5.70
N ILE A 150 2.17 12.49 -5.52
CA ILE A 150 1.42 11.86 -6.61
C ILE A 150 0.38 12.86 -7.18
N ASN A 151 -0.31 13.60 -6.32
CA ASN A 151 -1.29 14.60 -6.75
C ASN A 151 -0.66 15.79 -7.50
N ASP A 152 0.60 16.12 -7.24
CA ASP A 152 1.36 17.17 -7.92
C ASP A 152 1.67 16.81 -9.39
N ILE A 153 1.62 15.53 -9.77
CA ILE A 153 1.82 15.11 -11.18
C ILE A 153 0.66 15.66 -12.02
N PRO A 154 0.95 16.34 -13.14
CA PRO A 154 -0.09 16.90 -14.01
C PRO A 154 -1.04 15.81 -14.55
N LYS A 155 -2.35 16.10 -14.51
CA LYS A 155 -3.42 15.19 -14.95
C LYS A 155 -3.79 15.43 -16.43
N PRO A 156 -4.15 14.41 -17.19
CA PRO A 156 -4.08 12.99 -16.86
C PRO A 156 -2.65 12.45 -17.00
N PHE A 157 -2.28 11.46 -16.21
CA PHE A 157 -0.91 10.93 -16.15
C PHE A 157 -0.37 10.50 -17.52
N ARG A 158 -1.16 9.75 -18.28
CA ARG A 158 -0.76 9.25 -19.60
C ARG A 158 -0.36 10.34 -20.62
N ASN A 159 -0.83 11.57 -20.45
CA ASN A 159 -0.47 12.70 -21.29
C ASN A 159 0.73 13.48 -20.75
N ASN A 160 1.17 13.18 -19.53
CA ASN A 160 2.18 13.93 -18.79
C ASN A 160 3.36 13.08 -18.36
N LEU A 161 3.67 11.97 -19.07
CA LEU A 161 4.81 11.09 -18.78
C LEU A 161 6.17 11.80 -18.89
N GLY A 162 6.21 13.00 -19.46
CA GLY A 162 7.39 13.86 -19.52
C GLY A 162 7.53 14.85 -18.35
N ALA A 163 6.63 14.88 -17.38
CA ALA A 163 6.69 15.74 -16.19
C ALA A 163 7.75 15.22 -15.19
N SER A 164 9.02 15.29 -15.58
CA SER A 164 10.13 14.58 -14.93
C SER A 164 10.38 15.00 -13.48
N VAL A 165 10.11 16.25 -13.12
CA VAL A 165 10.33 16.77 -11.77
C VAL A 165 9.32 16.20 -10.80
N GLU A 166 8.03 16.34 -11.12
CA GLU A 166 6.91 15.89 -10.29
C GLU A 166 6.90 14.35 -10.19
N ILE A 167 7.13 13.66 -11.31
CA ILE A 167 7.23 12.22 -11.36
C ILE A 167 8.37 11.72 -10.46
N LYS A 168 9.56 12.34 -10.55
CA LYS A 168 10.70 11.95 -9.71
C LYS A 168 10.44 12.19 -8.23
N LYS A 169 9.74 13.29 -7.89
CA LYS A 169 9.30 13.57 -6.52
C LYS A 169 8.39 12.46 -5.99
N ALA A 170 7.38 12.05 -6.76
CA ALA A 170 6.47 10.98 -6.39
C ALA A 170 7.17 9.63 -6.23
N GLN A 171 8.05 9.25 -7.17
CA GLN A 171 8.87 8.04 -7.06
C GLN A 171 9.72 8.02 -5.79
N ASN A 172 10.38 9.14 -5.47
CA ASN A 172 11.20 9.25 -4.27
C ASN A 172 10.34 9.16 -3.00
N ALA A 173 9.17 9.80 -2.96
CA ALA A 173 8.25 9.73 -1.83
C ALA A 173 7.78 8.28 -1.58
N CYS A 174 7.38 7.55 -2.62
CA CYS A 174 7.05 6.13 -2.52
C CYS A 174 8.23 5.29 -1.97
N ALA A 175 9.45 5.54 -2.45
CA ALA A 175 10.66 4.83 -1.99
C ALA A 175 10.98 5.15 -0.52
N TYR A 176 10.79 6.39 -0.08
CA TYR A 176 10.97 6.77 1.33
C TYR A 176 9.92 6.12 2.23
N LEU A 177 8.65 6.09 1.82
CA LEU A 177 7.59 5.42 2.55
C LEU A 177 7.86 3.91 2.66
N ASN A 178 8.25 3.25 1.56
CA ASN A 178 8.65 1.84 1.57
C ASN A 178 9.78 1.59 2.59
N THR A 179 10.85 2.41 2.53
CA THR A 179 11.99 2.31 3.46
C THR A 179 11.56 2.53 4.91
N GLY A 180 10.71 3.53 5.16
CA GLY A 180 10.17 3.83 6.48
C GLY A 180 9.38 2.67 7.08
N LEU A 181 8.51 2.04 6.29
CA LEU A 181 7.75 0.85 6.71
C LEU A 181 8.69 -0.34 7.02
N GLY A 182 9.78 -0.49 6.26
CA GLY A 182 10.83 -1.45 6.54
C GLY A 182 11.53 -1.19 7.88
N LEU A 183 11.76 0.09 8.25
CA LEU A 183 12.30 0.45 9.56
C LEU A 183 11.34 0.12 10.70
N VAL A 184 10.03 0.31 10.51
CA VAL A 184 9.00 -0.12 11.48
C VAL A 184 9.11 -1.61 11.72
N ARG A 185 9.13 -2.41 10.65
CA ARG A 185 9.29 -3.87 10.70
C ARG A 185 10.54 -4.27 11.50
N GLY A 186 11.68 -3.67 11.19
CA GLY A 186 12.94 -3.95 11.89
C GLY A 186 12.90 -3.60 13.39
N LYS A 187 12.22 -2.50 13.76
CA LYS A 187 12.06 -2.12 15.17
C LYS A 187 11.15 -3.07 15.94
N LEU A 188 10.06 -3.53 15.33
CA LEU A 188 9.15 -4.49 15.96
C LEU A 188 9.81 -5.87 16.14
N ALA A 189 10.69 -6.28 15.23
CA ALA A 189 11.44 -7.52 15.33
C ALA A 189 12.49 -7.54 16.45
N SER A 190 12.95 -6.36 16.90
CA SER A 190 14.02 -6.21 17.88
C SER A 190 13.54 -5.96 19.32
N ASN A 191 12.24 -5.90 19.56
CA ASN A 191 11.59 -5.71 20.85
C ASN A 191 10.73 -6.91 21.24
#